data_89bf71cd612a435ac71bbbebedf5b45a
#
_entry.id   89bf71cd612a435ac71bbbebedf5b45a
#
_cell.length_a   1.000
_cell.length_b   1.000
_cell.length_c   1.000
_cell.angle_alpha   90.00
_cell.angle_beta   90.00
_cell.angle_gamma   90.00
#
_symmetry.space_group_name_H-M   'P 1'
#
loop_
_entity.id
_entity.type
_entity.pdbx_description
1 polymer ?
#
loop_
_entity_poly.entity_id
_entity_poly.type
_entity_poly.pdbx_seq_one_letter_code
_entity_poly.pdbx_strand_id
1 'polypeptide(L)'
;MAYTKAEARRRRRVKTTVVLVVLLAVLSGGIYLAVSQVNTSEVLVRERCTAVVGDDTYELGLEQAENASLIAAVAVTRGLPARAASIALATAVQESGLRNLDYGDQAGPDSRGLFQQRPSQGWGTDDEVQDPLYAAGAFYDALVQVPGYEVLPITEAAQAVQRSALPDAYADHEAEGRAFASALTGNSPASLNCVLRGADEVGDPAVVQAAAEQVFGPLETSVSDGGALTFAASGTQGWATAQWAVANAKALHIEAVSYGGLQWTRSSHGWEAAETTTGQIVVELALADA
;
A
#
# COMPACT_ATOMS: atom_id res chain seq x y z
N MET A 1 2.15 40.10 -67.71
CA MET A 1 1.96 40.98 -66.53
C MET A 1 3.11 40.80 -65.58
N ALA A 2 3.98 41.82 -65.39
CA ALA A 2 5.11 41.71 -64.46
C ALA A 2 4.65 42.03 -63.04
N TYR A 3 4.85 41.11 -62.12
CA TYR A 3 4.58 41.32 -60.69
C TYR A 3 5.43 42.44 -60.12
N THR A 4 4.78 43.37 -59.39
CA THR A 4 5.53 44.46 -58.74
C THR A 4 6.45 43.85 -57.62
N LYS A 5 7.62 44.50 -57.37
CA LYS A 5 8.56 44.09 -56.32
C LYS A 5 7.89 43.98 -54.92
N ALA A 6 6.83 44.76 -54.69
CA ALA A 6 6.07 44.75 -53.44
C ALA A 6 5.23 43.45 -53.27
N GLU A 7 4.58 42.98 -54.33
CA GLU A 7 3.76 41.75 -54.36
C GLU A 7 4.65 40.50 -54.19
N ALA A 8 5.83 40.52 -54.81
CA ALA A 8 6.81 39.41 -54.62
C ALA A 8 7.31 39.33 -53.17
N ARG A 9 7.58 40.49 -52.52
CA ARG A 9 7.95 40.53 -51.09
C ARG A 9 6.81 40.06 -50.17
N ARG A 10 5.57 40.49 -50.47
CA ARG A 10 4.38 40.05 -49.72
C ARG A 10 4.16 38.54 -49.82
N ARG A 11 4.24 37.96 -51.03
CA ARG A 11 4.13 36.50 -51.25
C ARG A 11 5.22 35.72 -50.51
N ARG A 12 6.45 36.23 -50.53
CA ARG A 12 7.56 35.59 -49.81
C ARG A 12 7.34 35.60 -48.29
N ARG A 13 6.89 36.74 -47.72
CA ARG A 13 6.52 36.84 -46.29
C ARG A 13 5.39 35.89 -45.93
N VAL A 14 4.30 35.85 -46.71
CA VAL A 14 3.20 34.93 -46.48
C VAL A 14 3.66 33.46 -46.51
N LYS A 15 4.47 33.08 -47.53
CA LYS A 15 5.02 31.72 -47.57
C LYS A 15 5.88 31.41 -46.38
N THR A 16 6.74 32.32 -45.95
CA THR A 16 7.60 32.14 -44.78
C THR A 16 6.76 32.00 -43.50
N THR A 17 5.73 32.86 -43.34
CA THR A 17 4.81 32.76 -42.18
C THR A 17 4.05 31.43 -42.16
N VAL A 18 3.53 31.00 -43.31
CA VAL A 18 2.83 29.69 -43.41
C VAL A 18 3.77 28.54 -43.07
N VAL A 19 5.00 28.54 -43.58
CA VAL A 19 5.99 27.51 -43.26
C VAL A 19 6.31 27.50 -41.76
N LEU A 20 6.49 28.67 -41.14
CA LEU A 20 6.74 28.77 -39.70
C LEU A 20 5.58 28.26 -38.87
N VAL A 21 4.34 28.59 -39.25
CA VAL A 21 3.13 28.11 -38.56
C VAL A 21 3.01 26.57 -38.67
N VAL A 22 3.27 26.02 -39.86
CA VAL A 22 3.25 24.58 -40.08
C VAL A 22 4.33 23.89 -39.23
N LEU A 23 5.54 24.44 -39.22
CA LEU A 23 6.64 23.89 -38.40
C LEU A 23 6.30 23.93 -36.89
N LEU A 24 5.72 25.04 -36.42
CA LEU A 24 5.28 25.13 -35.01
C LEU A 24 4.16 24.14 -34.71
N ALA A 25 3.20 23.93 -35.61
CA ALA A 25 2.13 22.94 -35.41
C ALA A 25 2.66 21.50 -35.39
N VAL A 26 3.63 21.18 -36.27
CA VAL A 26 4.29 19.86 -36.25
C VAL A 26 5.12 19.66 -34.98
N LEU A 27 5.86 20.67 -34.54
CA LEU A 27 6.66 20.61 -33.31
C LEU A 27 5.77 20.45 -32.09
N SER A 28 4.70 21.24 -31.95
CA SER A 28 3.75 21.13 -30.82
C SER A 28 2.99 19.81 -30.84
N GLY A 29 2.60 19.30 -32.02
CA GLY A 29 2.00 17.98 -32.17
C GLY A 29 2.96 16.85 -31.76
N GLY A 30 4.22 16.94 -32.18
CA GLY A 30 5.27 16.00 -31.79
C GLY A 30 5.54 16.01 -30.29
N ILE A 31 5.63 17.20 -29.67
CA ILE A 31 5.77 17.33 -28.20
C ILE A 31 4.56 16.75 -27.49
N TYR A 32 3.35 17.04 -27.93
CA TYR A 32 2.12 16.50 -27.34
C TYR A 32 2.10 14.97 -27.39
N LEU A 33 2.42 14.37 -28.55
CA LEU A 33 2.50 12.91 -28.68
C LEU A 33 3.60 12.31 -27.80
N ALA A 34 4.77 12.95 -27.72
CA ALA A 34 5.86 12.49 -26.86
C ALA A 34 5.45 12.54 -25.37
N VAL A 35 4.82 13.65 -24.93
CA VAL A 35 4.34 13.80 -23.55
C VAL A 35 3.21 12.80 -23.25
N SER A 36 2.28 12.57 -24.19
CA SER A 36 1.23 11.57 -23.98
C SER A 36 1.79 10.15 -23.86
N GLN A 37 2.79 9.79 -24.67
CA GLN A 37 3.47 8.49 -24.57
C GLN A 37 4.23 8.35 -23.25
N VAL A 38 4.88 9.39 -22.75
CA VAL A 38 5.56 9.39 -21.46
C VAL A 38 4.56 9.22 -20.31
N ASN A 39 3.44 9.93 -20.35
CA ASN A 39 2.41 9.85 -19.30
C ASN A 39 1.66 8.52 -19.26
N THR A 40 1.62 7.77 -20.37
CA THR A 40 1.00 6.43 -20.45
C THR A 40 2.01 5.30 -20.31
N SER A 41 3.32 5.61 -20.17
CA SER A 41 4.34 4.58 -20.04
C SER A 41 4.39 4.05 -18.62
N GLU A 42 3.99 2.80 -18.40
CA GLU A 42 4.08 2.08 -17.11
C GLU A 42 5.50 2.09 -16.51
N VAL A 43 6.52 2.23 -17.34
CA VAL A 43 7.93 2.30 -16.91
C VAL A 43 8.20 3.46 -15.95
N LEU A 44 7.42 4.55 -16.03
CA LEU A 44 7.56 5.75 -15.19
C LEU A 44 6.67 5.72 -13.94
N VAL A 45 5.82 4.72 -13.78
CA VAL A 45 4.99 4.57 -12.58
C VAL A 45 5.89 4.24 -11.39
N ARG A 46 5.94 5.13 -10.40
CA ARG A 46 6.52 4.85 -9.09
C ARG A 46 5.51 4.07 -8.27
N GLU A 47 5.75 2.78 -8.12
CA GLU A 47 4.90 1.90 -7.33
C GLU A 47 5.00 2.25 -5.84
N ARG A 48 3.85 2.45 -5.22
CA ARG A 48 3.73 2.81 -3.80
C ARG A 48 2.29 2.62 -3.32
N CYS A 49 2.14 2.55 -2.01
CA CYS A 49 0.84 2.60 -1.34
C CYS A 49 0.70 3.88 -0.52
N THR A 50 -0.50 4.44 -0.46
CA THR A 50 -0.83 5.64 0.30
C THR A 50 -2.03 5.38 1.21
N ALA A 51 -2.00 5.93 2.42
CA ALA A 51 -3.16 6.04 3.29
C ALA A 51 -3.52 7.51 3.48
N VAL A 52 -4.82 7.82 3.38
CA VAL A 52 -5.35 9.17 3.50
C VAL A 52 -6.17 9.28 4.78
N VAL A 53 -5.85 10.26 5.62
CA VAL A 53 -6.61 10.57 6.84
C VAL A 53 -6.81 12.08 6.93
N GLY A 54 -8.06 12.54 6.77
CA GLY A 54 -8.35 13.96 6.64
C GLY A 54 -7.69 14.53 5.38
N ASP A 55 -6.90 15.58 5.54
CA ASP A 55 -6.14 16.23 4.46
C ASP A 55 -4.70 15.69 4.31
N ASP A 56 -4.27 14.82 5.20
CA ASP A 56 -2.92 14.26 5.21
C ASP A 56 -2.84 12.95 4.43
N THR A 57 -1.75 12.80 3.68
CA THR A 57 -1.43 11.59 2.90
C THR A 57 -0.07 11.06 3.34
N TYR A 58 -0.03 9.78 3.69
CA TYR A 58 1.19 9.06 4.07
C TYR A 58 1.51 8.00 3.03
N GLU A 59 2.80 7.79 2.74
CA GLU A 59 3.25 6.92 1.67
C GLU A 59 4.17 5.81 2.21
N LEU A 60 3.94 4.58 1.76
CA LEU A 60 4.79 3.41 2.01
C LEU A 60 5.25 2.80 0.67
N GLY A 61 6.45 2.25 0.66
CA GLY A 61 6.88 1.31 -0.37
C GLY A 61 6.09 0.00 -0.28
N LEU A 62 6.18 -0.84 -1.31
CA LEU A 62 5.35 -2.05 -1.40
C LEU A 62 5.62 -3.03 -0.26
N GLU A 63 6.88 -3.40 0.00
CA GLU A 63 7.28 -4.25 1.13
C GLU A 63 6.78 -3.70 2.48
N GLN A 64 6.87 -2.38 2.65
CA GLN A 64 6.40 -1.72 3.86
C GLN A 64 4.87 -1.82 4.01
N ALA A 65 4.11 -1.69 2.92
CA ALA A 65 2.66 -1.82 2.92
C ALA A 65 2.20 -3.26 3.19
N GLU A 66 2.90 -4.25 2.63
CA GLU A 66 2.69 -5.68 2.92
C GLU A 66 2.90 -5.94 4.42
N ASN A 67 4.03 -5.53 4.98
CA ASN A 67 4.33 -5.69 6.41
C ASN A 67 3.35 -4.94 7.31
N ALA A 68 2.96 -3.70 6.94
CA ALA A 68 1.95 -2.94 7.67
C ALA A 68 0.59 -3.65 7.67
N SER A 69 0.21 -4.25 6.54
CA SER A 69 -1.04 -4.99 6.40
C SER A 69 -1.06 -6.27 7.26
N LEU A 70 0.06 -6.98 7.35
CA LEU A 70 0.24 -8.13 8.23
C LEU A 70 0.09 -7.71 9.70
N ILE A 71 0.80 -6.67 10.15
CA ILE A 71 0.72 -6.17 11.53
C ILE A 71 -0.74 -5.80 11.89
N ALA A 72 -1.43 -5.08 11.00
CA ALA A 72 -2.81 -4.69 11.23
C ALA A 72 -3.78 -5.88 11.24
N ALA A 73 -3.60 -6.86 10.33
CA ALA A 73 -4.42 -8.07 10.27
C ALA A 73 -4.30 -8.90 11.56
N VAL A 74 -3.09 -9.03 12.13
CA VAL A 74 -2.89 -9.69 13.43
C VAL A 74 -3.66 -8.99 14.54
N ALA A 75 -3.71 -7.66 14.56
CA ALA A 75 -4.54 -6.93 15.53
C ALA A 75 -6.04 -7.21 15.35
N VAL A 76 -6.53 -7.19 14.09
CA VAL A 76 -7.93 -7.49 13.76
C VAL A 76 -8.31 -8.91 14.21
N THR A 77 -7.51 -9.89 13.88
CA THR A 77 -7.75 -11.31 14.22
C THR A 77 -7.76 -11.54 15.73
N ARG A 78 -6.94 -10.79 16.47
CA ARG A 78 -6.90 -10.85 17.94
C ARG A 78 -8.00 -10.02 18.60
N GLY A 79 -8.87 -9.35 17.84
CA GLY A 79 -9.94 -8.49 18.35
C GLY A 79 -9.43 -7.24 19.07
N LEU A 80 -8.19 -6.79 18.76
CA LEU A 80 -7.61 -5.60 19.37
C LEU A 80 -8.14 -4.33 18.71
N PRO A 81 -8.23 -3.22 19.45
CA PRO A 81 -8.65 -1.95 18.86
C PRO A 81 -7.62 -1.42 17.84
N ALA A 82 -8.05 -0.62 16.85
CA ALA A 82 -7.18 0.01 15.87
C ALA A 82 -6.00 0.80 16.50
N ARG A 83 -6.17 1.25 17.75
CA ARG A 83 -5.10 1.87 18.49
C ARG A 83 -3.91 0.94 18.75
N ALA A 84 -4.15 -0.36 19.00
CA ALA A 84 -3.07 -1.33 19.14
C ALA A 84 -2.26 -1.41 17.83
N ALA A 85 -2.95 -1.47 16.68
CA ALA A 85 -2.28 -1.42 15.37
C ALA A 85 -1.52 -0.10 15.16
N SER A 86 -2.07 1.04 15.60
CA SER A 86 -1.37 2.34 15.52
C SER A 86 -0.05 2.35 16.31
N ILE A 87 -0.05 1.77 17.52
CA ILE A 87 1.15 1.66 18.35
C ILE A 87 2.17 0.72 17.67
N ALA A 88 1.72 -0.45 17.22
CA ALA A 88 2.59 -1.43 16.56
C ALA A 88 3.21 -0.87 15.27
N LEU A 89 2.42 -0.18 14.41
CA LEU A 89 2.92 0.40 13.17
C LEU A 89 3.90 1.54 13.43
N ALA A 90 3.60 2.47 14.33
CA ALA A 90 4.53 3.53 14.72
C ALA A 90 5.84 2.94 15.28
N THR A 91 5.75 1.84 16.04
CA THR A 91 6.92 1.14 16.55
C THR A 91 7.73 0.51 15.41
N ALA A 92 7.09 -0.25 14.51
CA ALA A 92 7.78 -0.92 13.41
C ALA A 92 8.39 0.07 12.40
N VAL A 93 7.77 1.24 12.19
CA VAL A 93 8.38 2.32 11.39
C VAL A 93 9.68 2.79 12.05
N GLN A 94 9.66 3.06 13.36
CA GLN A 94 10.85 3.52 14.09
C GLN A 94 11.96 2.46 14.13
N GLU A 95 11.63 1.19 14.36
CA GLU A 95 12.60 0.13 14.59
C GLU A 95 13.28 -0.36 13.31
N SER A 96 12.52 -0.45 12.21
CA SER A 96 12.99 -1.08 10.96
C SER A 96 12.59 -0.34 9.70
N GLY A 97 11.78 0.74 9.81
CA GLY A 97 11.10 1.34 8.67
C GLY A 97 10.12 0.37 8.01
N LEU A 98 9.43 -0.46 8.79
CA LEU A 98 8.53 -1.53 8.31
C LEU A 98 9.21 -2.55 7.37
N ARG A 99 10.50 -2.82 7.57
CA ARG A 99 11.25 -3.83 6.82
C ARG A 99 11.63 -5.00 7.72
N ASN A 100 11.59 -6.20 7.18
CA ASN A 100 11.95 -7.39 7.95
C ASN A 100 13.47 -7.60 7.94
N LEU A 101 14.20 -6.81 8.76
CA LEU A 101 15.66 -6.79 8.79
C LEU A 101 16.23 -8.04 9.46
N ASP A 102 17.27 -8.64 8.86
CA ASP A 102 17.99 -9.81 9.36
C ASP A 102 19.24 -9.46 10.19
N TYR A 103 19.41 -8.18 10.51
CA TYR A 103 20.53 -7.64 11.28
C TYR A 103 20.06 -6.58 12.28
N GLY A 104 20.84 -6.42 13.34
CA GLY A 104 20.74 -5.33 14.31
C GLY A 104 21.90 -4.33 14.17
N ASP A 105 21.91 -3.33 15.02
CA ASP A 105 22.98 -2.33 15.13
C ASP A 105 24.05 -2.73 16.17
N GLN A 106 25.01 -1.82 16.43
CA GLN A 106 26.07 -2.07 17.43
C GLN A 106 25.56 -2.19 18.87
N ALA A 107 24.40 -1.58 19.19
CA ALA A 107 23.78 -1.64 20.51
C ALA A 107 22.94 -2.91 20.69
N GLY A 108 22.41 -3.47 19.60
CA GLY A 108 21.61 -4.67 19.56
C GLY A 108 21.97 -5.57 18.39
N PRO A 109 23.16 -6.22 18.38
CA PRO A 109 23.61 -7.01 17.24
C PRO A 109 22.74 -8.23 16.95
N ASP A 110 21.97 -8.68 17.92
CA ASP A 110 20.98 -9.76 17.83
C ASP A 110 19.53 -9.28 17.57
N SER A 111 19.34 -7.99 17.31
CA SER A 111 18.02 -7.45 16.93
C SER A 111 17.61 -7.93 15.53
N ARG A 112 16.35 -8.36 15.37
CA ARG A 112 15.81 -8.91 14.12
C ARG A 112 14.38 -8.46 13.86
N GLY A 113 14.00 -8.54 12.61
CA GLY A 113 12.63 -8.44 12.17
C GLY A 113 12.06 -7.02 12.17
N LEU A 114 10.74 -6.95 12.03
CA LEU A 114 9.97 -5.72 11.95
C LEU A 114 10.08 -4.83 13.18
N PHE A 115 10.23 -5.42 14.37
CA PHE A 115 10.25 -4.74 15.65
C PHE A 115 11.63 -4.72 16.30
N GLN A 116 12.68 -5.14 15.59
CA GLN A 116 14.05 -5.25 16.11
C GLN A 116 14.10 -5.97 17.47
N GLN A 117 13.30 -7.04 17.58
CA GLN A 117 13.21 -7.88 18.76
C GLN A 117 14.49 -8.69 18.96
N ARG A 118 14.87 -8.93 20.22
CA ARG A 118 16.15 -9.53 20.57
C ARG A 118 15.97 -10.88 21.26
N PRO A 119 16.48 -11.99 20.68
CA PRO A 119 16.49 -13.29 21.32
C PRO A 119 17.13 -13.27 22.72
N SER A 120 18.22 -12.51 22.88
CA SER A 120 18.91 -12.36 24.18
C SER A 120 18.04 -11.68 25.26
N GLN A 121 16.95 -11.01 24.87
CA GLN A 121 16.01 -10.37 25.80
C GLN A 121 14.71 -11.17 25.97
N GLY A 122 14.65 -12.37 25.42
CA GLY A 122 13.52 -13.29 25.63
C GLY A 122 12.35 -13.08 24.67
N TRP A 123 12.56 -12.39 23.53
CA TRP A 123 11.51 -12.19 22.53
C TRP A 123 11.19 -13.43 21.70
N GLY A 124 12.04 -14.45 21.72
CA GLY A 124 11.93 -15.67 20.95
C GLY A 124 13.31 -16.15 20.47
N THR A 125 13.34 -17.16 19.63
CA THR A 125 14.54 -17.59 18.89
C THR A 125 14.83 -16.63 17.73
N ASP A 126 16.01 -16.73 17.12
CA ASP A 126 16.36 -15.94 15.92
C ASP A 126 15.34 -16.15 14.79
N ASP A 127 14.92 -17.39 14.53
CA ASP A 127 13.94 -17.71 13.49
C ASP A 127 12.54 -17.15 13.82
N GLU A 128 12.12 -17.21 15.09
CA GLU A 128 10.83 -16.69 15.53
C GLU A 128 10.76 -15.15 15.41
N VAL A 129 11.75 -14.41 15.88
CA VAL A 129 11.75 -12.95 15.80
C VAL A 129 11.95 -12.44 14.35
N GLN A 130 12.47 -13.30 13.46
CA GLN A 130 12.58 -13.02 12.03
C GLN A 130 11.27 -13.33 11.27
N ASP A 131 10.37 -14.15 11.83
CA ASP A 131 9.04 -14.38 11.27
C ASP A 131 8.13 -13.17 11.56
N PRO A 132 7.64 -12.43 10.54
CA PRO A 132 6.81 -11.24 10.74
C PRO A 132 5.52 -11.51 11.52
N LEU A 133 4.90 -12.68 11.32
CA LEU A 133 3.66 -13.06 12.00
C LEU A 133 3.89 -13.31 13.47
N TYR A 134 4.94 -14.07 13.81
CA TYR A 134 5.35 -14.29 15.18
C TYR A 134 5.74 -12.97 15.87
N ALA A 135 6.59 -12.16 15.22
CA ALA A 135 7.07 -10.90 15.77
C ALA A 135 5.93 -9.91 16.10
N ALA A 136 4.94 -9.80 15.19
CA ALA A 136 3.75 -9.01 15.44
C ALA A 136 2.90 -9.58 16.59
N GLY A 137 2.73 -10.90 16.64
CA GLY A 137 2.06 -11.60 17.74
C GLY A 137 2.72 -11.31 19.08
N ALA A 138 4.04 -11.50 19.18
CA ALA A 138 4.83 -11.26 20.40
C ALA A 138 4.76 -9.78 20.84
N PHE A 139 4.79 -8.83 19.87
CA PHE A 139 4.60 -7.41 20.19
C PHE A 139 3.23 -7.17 20.85
N TYR A 140 2.15 -7.71 20.28
CA TYR A 140 0.80 -7.53 20.85
C TYR A 140 0.64 -8.25 22.19
N ASP A 141 1.27 -9.41 22.39
CA ASP A 141 1.28 -10.09 23.70
C ASP A 141 1.92 -9.21 24.79
N ALA A 142 2.99 -8.50 24.46
CA ALA A 142 3.61 -7.56 25.37
C ALA A 142 2.76 -6.28 25.55
N LEU A 143 2.17 -5.74 24.46
CA LEU A 143 1.38 -4.52 24.49
C LEU A 143 0.14 -4.65 25.39
N VAL A 144 -0.59 -5.76 25.30
CA VAL A 144 -1.79 -5.97 26.13
C VAL A 144 -1.49 -6.09 27.63
N GLN A 145 -0.24 -6.28 28.01
CA GLN A 145 0.20 -6.24 29.42
C GLN A 145 0.53 -4.82 29.90
N VAL A 146 0.59 -3.83 29.00
CA VAL A 146 0.83 -2.41 29.38
C VAL A 146 -0.48 -1.82 29.87
N PRO A 147 -0.61 -1.48 31.18
CA PRO A 147 -1.85 -0.96 31.73
C PRO A 147 -2.26 0.37 31.05
N GLY A 148 -3.46 0.42 30.51
CA GLY A 148 -4.03 1.63 29.91
C GLY A 148 -3.42 1.99 28.54
N TYR A 149 -2.81 1.04 27.81
CA TYR A 149 -2.23 1.33 26.48
C TYR A 149 -3.24 1.95 25.51
N GLU A 150 -4.53 1.70 25.71
CA GLU A 150 -5.61 2.24 24.89
C GLU A 150 -5.72 3.77 24.98
N VAL A 151 -5.22 4.39 26.04
CA VAL A 151 -5.33 5.83 26.30
C VAL A 151 -3.98 6.52 26.51
N LEU A 152 -2.90 5.76 26.73
CA LEU A 152 -1.54 6.31 26.81
C LEU A 152 -1.15 6.99 25.48
N PRO A 153 -0.30 8.02 25.49
CA PRO A 153 0.39 8.46 24.27
C PRO A 153 1.04 7.26 23.55
N ILE A 154 1.01 7.25 22.20
CA ILE A 154 1.56 6.13 21.41
C ILE A 154 3.02 5.87 21.77
N THR A 155 3.82 6.94 21.91
CA THR A 155 5.23 6.83 22.27
C THR A 155 5.43 6.19 23.65
N GLU A 156 4.60 6.50 24.64
CA GLU A 156 4.69 5.91 25.98
C GLU A 156 4.35 4.41 25.97
N ALA A 157 3.29 4.02 25.21
CA ALA A 157 2.90 2.62 25.08
C ALA A 157 3.97 1.81 24.31
N ALA A 158 4.50 2.34 23.20
CA ALA A 158 5.59 1.75 22.44
C ALA A 158 6.86 1.58 23.30
N GLN A 159 7.23 2.63 24.05
CA GLN A 159 8.36 2.59 24.96
C GLN A 159 8.21 1.56 26.09
N ALA A 160 6.99 1.40 26.62
CA ALA A 160 6.74 0.41 27.67
C ALA A 160 6.97 -1.03 27.17
N VAL A 161 6.69 -1.28 25.87
CA VAL A 161 6.93 -2.58 25.23
C VAL A 161 8.41 -2.75 24.86
N GLN A 162 8.98 -1.80 24.12
CA GLN A 162 10.33 -1.92 23.53
C GLN A 162 11.48 -1.63 24.50
N ARG A 163 11.24 -0.79 25.51
CA ARG A 163 12.28 -0.36 26.48
C ARG A 163 13.51 0.24 25.81
N SER A 164 13.28 0.99 24.72
CA SER A 164 14.31 1.63 23.92
C SER A 164 15.10 2.66 24.71
N ALA A 165 16.33 2.94 24.26
CA ALA A 165 17.13 4.04 24.81
C ALA A 165 16.62 5.44 24.39
N LEU A 166 15.74 5.53 23.37
CA LEU A 166 15.20 6.77 22.81
C LEU A 166 13.66 6.80 22.98
N PRO A 167 13.15 7.13 24.17
CA PRO A 167 11.72 6.99 24.49
C PRO A 167 10.78 7.87 23.65
N ASP A 168 11.25 9.00 23.13
CA ASP A 168 10.43 9.95 22.40
C ASP A 168 10.42 9.72 20.87
N ALA A 169 11.25 8.78 20.37
CA ALA A 169 11.44 8.58 18.92
C ALA A 169 10.17 8.06 18.20
N TYR A 170 9.29 7.36 18.90
CA TYR A 170 8.04 6.84 18.32
C TYR A 170 7.01 7.93 18.04
N ALA A 171 7.13 9.12 18.66
CA ALA A 171 6.17 10.21 18.48
C ALA A 171 6.15 10.73 17.03
N ASP A 172 7.30 10.74 16.35
CA ASP A 172 7.43 11.24 14.99
C ASP A 172 6.66 10.36 13.97
N HIS A 173 6.35 9.12 14.34
CA HIS A 173 5.66 8.12 13.50
C HIS A 173 4.18 7.91 13.89
N GLU A 174 3.68 8.66 14.89
CA GLU A 174 2.31 8.49 15.39
C GLU A 174 1.26 8.75 14.29
N ALA A 175 1.39 9.85 13.54
CA ALA A 175 0.41 10.24 12.53
C ALA A 175 0.35 9.22 11.38
N GLU A 176 1.50 8.79 10.87
CA GLU A 176 1.62 7.74 9.87
C GLU A 176 1.07 6.40 10.36
N GLY A 177 1.47 5.97 11.57
CA GLY A 177 0.98 4.74 12.19
C GLY A 177 -0.55 4.75 12.37
N ARG A 178 -1.16 5.89 12.74
CA ARG A 178 -2.62 6.03 12.84
C ARG A 178 -3.30 5.94 11.48
N ALA A 179 -2.74 6.56 10.44
CA ALA A 179 -3.31 6.55 9.10
C ALA A 179 -3.40 5.12 8.54
N PHE A 180 -2.27 4.41 8.53
CA PHE A 180 -2.23 3.03 8.06
C PHE A 180 -3.02 2.06 8.96
N ALA A 181 -2.99 2.25 10.28
CA ALA A 181 -3.82 1.44 11.19
C ALA A 181 -5.30 1.62 10.90
N SER A 182 -5.79 2.87 10.74
CA SER A 182 -7.19 3.14 10.48
C SER A 182 -7.67 2.52 9.16
N ALA A 183 -6.84 2.60 8.11
CA ALA A 183 -7.10 1.96 6.83
C ALA A 183 -7.10 0.44 6.96
N LEU A 184 -5.98 -0.14 7.39
CA LEU A 184 -5.73 -1.58 7.34
C LEU A 184 -6.53 -2.39 8.38
N THR A 185 -7.04 -1.76 9.45
CA THR A 185 -8.02 -2.36 10.34
C THR A 185 -9.47 -2.17 9.88
N GLY A 186 -9.70 -1.54 8.72
CA GLY A 186 -11.00 -1.33 8.12
C GLY A 186 -11.85 -0.22 8.75
N ASN A 187 -11.29 0.58 9.66
CA ASN A 187 -12.00 1.68 10.31
C ASN A 187 -12.15 2.91 9.39
N SER A 188 -11.30 3.05 8.39
CA SER A 188 -11.42 4.04 7.31
C SER A 188 -11.62 3.29 5.99
N PRO A 189 -12.89 3.17 5.51
CA PRO A 189 -13.20 2.55 4.24
C PRO A 189 -12.48 3.23 3.07
N ALA A 190 -11.97 2.44 2.11
CA ALA A 190 -11.38 2.91 0.86
C ALA A 190 -10.26 3.96 1.03
N SER A 191 -9.56 3.96 2.17
CA SER A 191 -8.53 4.95 2.49
C SER A 191 -7.10 4.49 2.18
N LEU A 192 -6.88 3.20 1.89
CA LEU A 192 -5.63 2.69 1.33
C LEU A 192 -5.74 2.63 -0.20
N ASN A 193 -4.76 3.20 -0.87
CA ASN A 193 -4.60 3.08 -2.32
C ASN A 193 -3.17 2.70 -2.67
N CYS A 194 -2.98 1.73 -3.54
CA CYS A 194 -1.67 1.41 -4.13
C CYS A 194 -1.70 1.69 -5.63
N VAL A 195 -0.72 2.42 -6.12
CA VAL A 195 -0.49 2.63 -7.55
C VAL A 195 0.58 1.64 -7.99
N LEU A 196 0.22 0.72 -8.88
CA LEU A 196 1.07 -0.37 -9.34
C LEU A 196 1.13 -0.37 -10.87
N ARG A 197 2.19 -0.93 -11.41
CA ARG A 197 2.26 -1.34 -12.82
C ARG A 197 1.40 -2.59 -13.05
N GLY A 198 1.09 -2.89 -14.30
CA GLY A 198 0.46 -4.16 -14.67
C GLY A 198 1.15 -5.36 -14.01
N ALA A 199 0.42 -6.43 -13.76
CA ALA A 199 1.02 -7.64 -13.23
C ALA A 199 1.93 -8.28 -14.28
N ASP A 200 3.06 -8.77 -13.82
CA ASP A 200 4.08 -9.42 -14.64
C ASP A 200 3.94 -10.95 -14.65
N GLU A 201 3.08 -11.50 -13.79
CA GLU A 201 2.79 -12.92 -13.67
C GLU A 201 1.30 -13.16 -13.45
N VAL A 202 0.84 -14.38 -13.71
CA VAL A 202 -0.53 -14.83 -13.47
C VAL A 202 -0.77 -15.01 -11.99
N GLY A 203 -1.90 -14.52 -11.49
CA GLY A 203 -2.31 -14.72 -10.11
C GLY A 203 -2.93 -16.10 -9.87
N ASP A 204 -2.71 -16.65 -8.67
CA ASP A 204 -3.28 -17.92 -8.23
C ASP A 204 -4.25 -17.71 -7.06
N PRO A 205 -5.55 -17.99 -7.23
CA PRO A 205 -6.54 -17.84 -6.16
C PRO A 205 -6.18 -18.62 -4.88
N ALA A 206 -5.54 -19.79 -5.01
CA ALA A 206 -5.16 -20.60 -3.87
C ALA A 206 -4.03 -19.96 -3.06
N VAL A 207 -3.09 -19.29 -3.73
CA VAL A 207 -2.01 -18.53 -3.07
C VAL A 207 -2.57 -17.34 -2.32
N VAL A 208 -3.51 -16.59 -2.94
CA VAL A 208 -4.17 -15.43 -2.29
C VAL A 208 -4.98 -15.89 -1.08
N GLN A 209 -5.75 -16.98 -1.21
CA GLN A 209 -6.51 -17.55 -0.10
C GLN A 209 -5.58 -17.94 1.05
N ALA A 210 -4.53 -18.70 0.78
CA ALA A 210 -3.59 -19.16 1.80
C ALA A 210 -2.91 -17.97 2.52
N ALA A 211 -2.51 -16.94 1.80
CA ALA A 211 -1.93 -15.72 2.37
C ALA A 211 -2.93 -14.96 3.26
N ALA A 212 -4.19 -14.86 2.84
CA ALA A 212 -5.24 -14.24 3.66
C ALA A 212 -5.53 -15.07 4.93
N GLU A 213 -5.65 -16.39 4.80
CA GLU A 213 -5.91 -17.29 5.94
C GLU A 213 -4.75 -17.32 6.95
N GLN A 214 -3.53 -17.09 6.50
CA GLN A 214 -2.36 -17.00 7.38
C GLN A 214 -2.49 -15.84 8.38
N VAL A 215 -3.07 -14.72 7.99
CA VAL A 215 -3.16 -13.50 8.81
C VAL A 215 -4.54 -13.30 9.44
N PHE A 216 -5.63 -13.72 8.78
CA PHE A 216 -7.01 -13.56 9.29
C PHE A 216 -7.59 -14.84 9.89
N GLY A 217 -6.90 -15.99 9.76
CA GLY A 217 -7.47 -17.30 10.08
C GLY A 217 -8.42 -17.79 8.97
N PRO A 218 -9.13 -18.89 9.21
CA PRO A 218 -10.03 -19.48 8.20
C PRO A 218 -11.07 -18.48 7.71
N LEU A 219 -11.19 -18.35 6.39
CA LEU A 219 -12.14 -17.48 5.71
C LEU A 219 -13.09 -18.31 4.84
N GLU A 220 -14.35 -17.94 4.79
CA GLU A 220 -15.27 -18.51 3.81
C GLU A 220 -14.96 -17.92 2.43
N THR A 221 -14.61 -18.79 1.48
CA THR A 221 -14.16 -18.40 0.15
C THR A 221 -14.87 -19.14 -0.96
N SER A 222 -14.92 -18.55 -2.15
CA SER A 222 -15.32 -19.20 -3.38
C SER A 222 -14.53 -18.63 -4.56
N VAL A 223 -14.34 -19.47 -5.60
CA VAL A 223 -13.67 -19.07 -6.85
C VAL A 223 -14.70 -19.17 -7.97
N SER A 224 -14.84 -18.10 -8.76
CA SER A 224 -15.71 -18.07 -9.93
C SER A 224 -15.09 -18.82 -11.12
N ASP A 225 -15.92 -19.15 -12.13
CA ASP A 225 -15.44 -19.75 -13.39
C ASP A 225 -14.41 -18.86 -14.13
N GLY A 226 -14.42 -17.54 -13.88
CA GLY A 226 -13.45 -16.59 -14.40
C GLY A 226 -12.18 -16.44 -13.56
N GLY A 227 -12.00 -17.23 -12.49
CA GLY A 227 -10.81 -17.22 -11.64
C GLY A 227 -10.81 -16.13 -10.56
N ALA A 228 -11.86 -15.32 -10.42
CA ALA A 228 -11.94 -14.34 -9.35
C ALA A 228 -12.19 -15.04 -8.01
N LEU A 229 -11.42 -14.66 -6.99
CA LEU A 229 -11.57 -15.14 -5.62
C LEU A 229 -12.52 -14.22 -4.83
N THR A 230 -13.48 -14.81 -4.12
CA THR A 230 -14.40 -14.07 -3.26
C THR A 230 -14.20 -14.49 -1.81
N PHE A 231 -14.06 -13.50 -0.91
CA PHE A 231 -14.09 -13.69 0.55
C PHE A 231 -15.44 -13.21 1.11
N ALA A 232 -16.02 -13.97 2.03
CA ALA A 232 -17.21 -13.56 2.76
C ALA A 232 -16.80 -12.83 4.04
N ALA A 233 -16.96 -11.51 4.07
CA ALA A 233 -16.78 -10.68 5.25
C ALA A 233 -17.58 -9.38 5.12
N SER A 234 -17.88 -8.74 6.24
CA SER A 234 -18.73 -7.55 6.25
C SER A 234 -18.21 -6.48 7.20
N GLY A 235 -18.70 -5.26 7.04
CA GLY A 235 -18.37 -4.14 7.92
C GLY A 235 -16.86 -3.84 7.94
N THR A 236 -16.35 -3.61 9.14
CA THR A 236 -14.94 -3.29 9.38
C THR A 236 -14.00 -4.42 8.95
N GLN A 237 -14.35 -5.68 9.23
CA GLN A 237 -13.55 -6.83 8.80
C GLN A 237 -13.48 -6.93 7.26
N GLY A 238 -14.61 -6.67 6.57
CA GLY A 238 -14.62 -6.64 5.10
C GLY A 238 -13.66 -5.60 4.54
N TRP A 239 -13.65 -4.39 5.11
CA TRP A 239 -12.70 -3.35 4.69
C TRP A 239 -11.26 -3.69 5.06
N ALA A 240 -11.01 -4.30 6.21
CA ALA A 240 -9.66 -4.76 6.58
C ALA A 240 -9.13 -5.77 5.56
N THR A 241 -9.94 -6.78 5.19
CA THR A 241 -9.58 -7.79 4.18
C THR A 241 -9.41 -7.18 2.79
N ALA A 242 -10.31 -6.27 2.37
CA ALA A 242 -10.20 -5.62 1.06
C ALA A 242 -8.93 -4.75 0.95
N GLN A 243 -8.62 -3.96 1.97
CA GLN A 243 -7.42 -3.11 1.98
C GLN A 243 -6.13 -3.91 2.21
N TRP A 244 -6.20 -5.06 2.90
CA TRP A 244 -5.10 -6.04 2.93
C TRP A 244 -4.81 -6.58 1.52
N ALA A 245 -5.84 -6.95 0.76
CA ALA A 245 -5.66 -7.43 -0.62
C ALA A 245 -5.00 -6.37 -1.51
N VAL A 246 -5.39 -5.08 -1.36
CA VAL A 246 -4.75 -3.96 -2.07
C VAL A 246 -3.27 -3.80 -1.67
N ALA A 247 -2.95 -3.89 -0.37
CA ALA A 247 -1.57 -3.79 0.11
C ALA A 247 -0.66 -4.91 -0.44
N ASN A 248 -1.23 -6.09 -0.65
CA ASN A 248 -0.51 -7.29 -1.15
C ASN A 248 -0.66 -7.49 -2.67
N ALA A 249 -1.29 -6.55 -3.38
CA ALA A 249 -1.66 -6.75 -4.78
C ALA A 249 -0.46 -6.95 -5.71
N LYS A 250 0.72 -6.39 -5.39
CA LYS A 250 1.93 -6.64 -6.18
C LYS A 250 2.42 -8.07 -6.02
N ALA A 251 2.60 -8.52 -4.79
CA ALA A 251 3.12 -9.85 -4.47
C ALA A 251 2.16 -11.00 -4.85
N LEU A 252 0.85 -10.73 -4.82
CA LEU A 252 -0.19 -11.72 -5.10
C LEU A 252 -0.80 -11.59 -6.51
N HIS A 253 -0.23 -10.77 -7.38
CA HIS A 253 -0.68 -10.52 -8.75
C HIS A 253 -2.19 -10.18 -8.86
N ILE A 254 -2.70 -9.38 -7.91
CA ILE A 254 -4.08 -8.92 -7.88
C ILE A 254 -4.23 -7.73 -8.82
N GLU A 255 -5.23 -7.75 -9.71
CA GLU A 255 -5.55 -6.68 -10.65
C GLU A 255 -6.59 -5.71 -10.12
N ALA A 256 -7.62 -6.22 -9.44
CA ALA A 256 -8.68 -5.41 -8.87
C ALA A 256 -9.22 -6.00 -7.57
N VAL A 257 -9.73 -5.13 -6.71
CA VAL A 257 -10.44 -5.50 -5.48
C VAL A 257 -11.74 -4.72 -5.42
N SER A 258 -12.88 -5.43 -5.30
CA SER A 258 -14.21 -4.82 -5.21
C SER A 258 -14.85 -5.11 -3.87
N TYR A 259 -15.32 -4.05 -3.17
CA TYR A 259 -16.03 -4.17 -1.91
C TYR A 259 -16.84 -2.90 -1.59
N GLY A 260 -18.01 -3.06 -0.97
CA GLY A 260 -18.77 -1.96 -0.39
C GLY A 260 -19.25 -0.89 -1.37
N GLY A 261 -19.52 -1.26 -2.63
CA GLY A 261 -19.92 -0.33 -3.69
C GLY A 261 -18.76 0.37 -4.39
N LEU A 262 -17.53 -0.07 -4.12
CA LEU A 262 -16.31 0.51 -4.65
C LEU A 262 -15.39 -0.58 -5.23
N GLN A 263 -14.53 -0.18 -6.18
CA GLN A 263 -13.48 -1.01 -6.76
C GLN A 263 -12.16 -0.24 -6.77
N TRP A 264 -11.10 -0.91 -6.41
CA TRP A 264 -9.72 -0.50 -6.64
C TRP A 264 -9.13 -1.31 -7.80
N THR A 265 -8.30 -0.66 -8.63
CA THR A 265 -7.49 -1.32 -9.67
C THR A 265 -6.03 -0.84 -9.57
N ARG A 266 -5.08 -1.57 -10.15
CA ARG A 266 -3.63 -1.27 -10.09
C ARG A 266 -3.26 0.14 -10.54
N SER A 267 -3.93 0.67 -11.55
CA SER A 267 -3.65 1.99 -12.14
C SER A 267 -4.52 3.10 -11.57
N SER A 268 -5.49 2.80 -10.71
CA SER A 268 -6.40 3.80 -10.15
C SER A 268 -5.69 4.71 -9.15
N HIS A 269 -6.13 5.96 -9.10
CA HIS A 269 -5.67 6.92 -8.09
C HIS A 269 -6.48 6.85 -6.79
N GLY A 270 -7.35 5.86 -6.66
CA GLY A 270 -8.21 5.63 -5.51
C GLY A 270 -9.29 4.59 -5.85
N TRP A 271 -10.20 4.40 -4.92
CA TRP A 271 -11.36 3.55 -5.10
C TRP A 271 -12.43 4.28 -5.90
N GLU A 272 -12.99 3.64 -6.90
CA GLU A 272 -14.03 4.18 -7.78
C GLU A 272 -15.36 3.45 -7.56
N ALA A 273 -16.49 4.10 -7.87
CA ALA A 273 -17.81 3.48 -7.71
C ALA A 273 -17.99 2.27 -8.64
N ALA A 274 -18.44 1.16 -8.09
CA ALA A 274 -18.68 -0.09 -8.80
C ALA A 274 -19.86 -0.87 -8.24
N GLU A 275 -20.43 -1.75 -9.02
CA GLU A 275 -21.45 -2.69 -8.52
C GLU A 275 -20.77 -3.79 -7.70
N THR A 276 -21.23 -4.00 -6.47
CA THR A 276 -20.68 -5.02 -5.56
C THR A 276 -21.78 -5.79 -4.86
N THR A 277 -21.52 -7.03 -4.49
CA THR A 277 -22.43 -7.81 -3.65
C THR A 277 -22.14 -7.54 -2.18
N THR A 278 -23.19 -7.24 -1.41
CA THR A 278 -23.06 -6.98 0.03
C THR A 278 -22.43 -8.17 0.75
N GLY A 279 -21.43 -7.90 1.58
CA GLY A 279 -20.74 -8.92 2.37
C GLY A 279 -19.75 -9.79 1.59
N GLN A 280 -19.42 -9.41 0.36
CA GLN A 280 -18.46 -10.11 -0.48
C GLN A 280 -17.34 -9.18 -0.92
N ILE A 281 -16.10 -9.60 -0.69
CA ILE A 281 -14.91 -8.97 -1.26
C ILE A 281 -14.54 -9.81 -2.48
N VAL A 282 -14.54 -9.20 -3.67
CA VAL A 282 -14.14 -9.86 -4.91
C VAL A 282 -12.73 -9.40 -5.27
N VAL A 283 -11.83 -10.37 -5.45
CA VAL A 283 -10.42 -10.17 -5.82
C VAL A 283 -10.22 -10.74 -7.22
N GLU A 284 -9.98 -9.88 -8.19
CA GLU A 284 -9.64 -10.25 -9.56
C GLU A 284 -8.12 -10.37 -9.69
N LEU A 285 -7.68 -11.43 -10.32
CA LEU A 285 -6.26 -11.76 -10.47
C LEU A 285 -5.80 -11.54 -11.91
N ALA A 286 -4.52 -11.31 -12.08
CA ALA A 286 -3.90 -11.26 -13.39
C ALA A 286 -4.08 -12.61 -14.11
N LEU A 287 -4.56 -12.56 -15.33
CA LEU A 287 -4.76 -13.72 -16.19
C LEU A 287 -3.59 -13.86 -17.17
N ALA A 288 -3.37 -15.08 -17.66
CA ALA A 288 -2.46 -15.28 -18.78
C ALA A 288 -2.95 -14.47 -19.99
N ASP A 289 -2.05 -13.76 -20.66
CA ASP A 289 -2.36 -13.11 -21.93
C ASP A 289 -2.91 -14.17 -22.89
N ALA A 290 -4.13 -13.93 -23.43
CA ALA A 290 -4.83 -14.85 -24.32
C ALA A 290 -4.29 -14.75 -25.76
#